data_71d817d11ac21b083f101c218246dc39
#
_entry.id   71d817d11ac21b083f101c218246dc39
#
_cell.length_a   1.000
_cell.length_b   1.000
_cell.length_c   1.000
_cell.angle_alpha   90.00
_cell.angle_beta   90.00
_cell.angle_gamma   90.00
#
_symmetry.space_group_name_H-M   'P 1'
#
loop_
_entity.id
_entity.type
_entity.pdbx_description
1 polymer ?
#
loop_
_entity_poly.entity_id
_entity_poly.type
_entity_poly.pdbx_seq_one_letter_code
_entity_poly.pdbx_strand_id
1 'polypeptide(L)'
;MVKKLLTPLFTSVLAFSLSMPGFALEGSKQEGAKTPVHEPAEKEKAAKEARWDGIITRNSKDKSTLSVRQRSSNVEKTIHYDSSTQWISQEHLSRNTKMIDASQVKDGDRVICLGTYDEKGEFHATLISKRLSK
;
A
#
# COMPACT_ATOMS: atom_id res chain seq x y z
N MET A 1 25.30 20.34 37.80
CA MET A 1 25.18 18.92 38.22
C MET A 1 25.18 18.05 37.01
N VAL A 2 26.25 17.36 36.76
CA VAL A 2 26.45 16.52 35.55
C VAL A 2 26.10 15.09 35.94
N LYS A 3 25.01 14.56 35.39
CA LYS A 3 24.70 13.13 35.52
C LYS A 3 25.28 12.39 34.34
N LYS A 4 26.31 11.62 34.61
CA LYS A 4 26.93 10.66 33.72
C LYS A 4 25.94 9.54 33.42
N LEU A 5 25.61 9.36 32.13
CA LEU A 5 24.89 8.19 31.67
C LEU A 5 25.90 7.18 31.20
N LEU A 6 25.93 6.07 31.87
CA LEU A 6 26.66 4.86 31.52
C LEU A 6 25.92 4.17 30.37
N THR A 7 26.58 3.98 29.28
CA THR A 7 26.16 3.07 28.20
C THR A 7 26.72 1.68 28.46
N PRO A 8 25.90 0.62 28.47
CA PRO A 8 26.43 -0.72 28.41
C PRO A 8 26.61 -1.15 26.96
N LEU A 9 27.83 -1.47 26.65
CA LEU A 9 28.29 -2.11 25.43
C LEU A 9 27.84 -3.59 25.47
N PHE A 10 26.89 -3.97 24.66
CA PHE A 10 26.56 -5.37 24.44
C PHE A 10 27.21 -5.85 23.14
N THR A 11 28.37 -6.44 23.26
CA THR A 11 28.96 -7.28 22.24
C THR A 11 28.40 -8.68 22.37
N SER A 12 27.52 -9.08 21.49
CA SER A 12 27.12 -10.47 21.35
C SER A 12 27.60 -10.98 19.97
N VAL A 13 28.73 -11.66 20.01
CA VAL A 13 29.24 -12.45 18.89
C VAL A 13 28.60 -13.83 19.00
N LEU A 14 27.69 -14.15 18.10
CA LEU A 14 27.22 -15.51 17.92
C LEU A 14 27.68 -16.01 16.56
N ALA A 15 28.77 -16.74 16.55
CA ALA A 15 29.22 -17.51 15.40
C ALA A 15 28.40 -18.82 15.36
N PHE A 16 27.52 -18.95 14.39
CA PHE A 16 26.92 -20.22 14.01
C PHE A 16 27.61 -20.74 12.76
N SER A 17 28.54 -21.68 12.97
CA SER A 17 29.04 -22.51 11.91
C SER A 17 28.08 -23.70 11.74
N LEU A 18 27.31 -23.71 10.68
CA LEU A 18 26.60 -24.89 10.21
C LEU A 18 27.36 -25.51 9.05
N SER A 19 28.10 -26.53 9.37
CA SER A 19 28.60 -27.51 8.40
C SER A 19 27.44 -28.35 7.90
N MET A 20 27.08 -28.23 6.64
CA MET A 20 26.20 -29.17 5.96
C MET A 20 26.97 -30.31 5.36
N PRO A 21 26.64 -31.57 5.66
CA PRO A 21 27.13 -32.69 4.91
C PRO A 21 26.42 -32.76 3.57
N GLY A 22 27.24 -32.97 2.53
CA GLY A 22 26.76 -33.13 1.17
C GLY A 22 25.82 -34.35 1.01
N PHE A 23 24.73 -34.13 0.31
CA PHE A 23 23.96 -35.19 -0.32
C PHE A 23 24.25 -35.12 -1.82
N ALA A 24 25.10 -35.98 -2.28
CA ALA A 24 25.18 -36.33 -3.69
C ALA A 24 24.03 -37.28 -3.98
N LEU A 25 23.07 -36.86 -4.77
CA LEU A 25 22.09 -37.74 -5.41
C LEU A 25 22.33 -37.71 -6.90
N GLU A 26 22.92 -38.78 -7.35
CA GLU A 26 23.16 -39.14 -8.74
C GLU A 26 21.80 -39.52 -9.38
N GLY A 27 21.57 -38.98 -10.58
CA GLY A 27 20.78 -39.64 -11.60
C GLY A 27 19.30 -39.29 -11.67
N SER A 28 18.99 -38.38 -12.59
CA SER A 28 17.97 -38.62 -13.61
C SER A 28 18.02 -37.54 -14.68
N LYS A 29 18.43 -37.96 -15.86
CA LYS A 29 18.18 -37.27 -17.10
C LYS A 29 16.68 -37.07 -17.27
N GLN A 30 16.25 -35.84 -17.35
CA GLN A 30 15.03 -35.50 -18.02
C GLN A 30 15.23 -34.23 -18.83
N GLU A 31 15.37 -34.46 -20.11
CA GLU A 31 15.32 -33.48 -21.18
C GLU A 31 13.98 -32.80 -21.16
N GLY A 32 14.04 -31.48 -21.36
CA GLY A 32 12.95 -30.75 -21.99
C GLY A 32 11.98 -30.09 -21.01
N ALA A 33 12.33 -28.91 -20.51
CA ALA A 33 11.44 -27.77 -20.37
C ALA A 33 12.27 -26.50 -20.29
N LYS A 34 12.24 -25.71 -21.33
CA LYS A 34 12.61 -24.31 -21.26
C LYS A 34 11.64 -23.61 -20.33
N THR A 35 11.95 -23.57 -19.07
CA THR A 35 11.35 -22.60 -18.17
C THR A 35 11.88 -21.23 -18.55
N PRO A 36 11.01 -20.26 -18.85
CA PRO A 36 11.46 -18.90 -18.95
C PRO A 36 12.05 -18.54 -17.59
N VAL A 37 13.30 -18.13 -17.60
CA VAL A 37 13.94 -17.51 -16.46
C VAL A 37 13.08 -16.30 -16.10
N HIS A 38 12.23 -16.46 -15.14
CA HIS A 38 11.69 -15.33 -14.43
C HIS A 38 12.87 -14.79 -13.63
N GLU A 39 13.47 -13.80 -14.17
CA GLU A 39 14.29 -12.87 -13.41
C GLU A 39 13.49 -12.54 -12.14
N PRO A 40 14.03 -12.79 -10.94
CA PRO A 40 13.34 -12.31 -9.76
C PRO A 40 13.40 -10.80 -9.88
N ALA A 41 12.27 -10.23 -10.33
CA ALA A 41 12.03 -8.83 -10.15
C ALA A 41 12.35 -8.56 -8.68
N GLU A 42 13.31 -7.67 -8.45
CA GLU A 42 13.56 -7.12 -7.13
C GLU A 42 12.21 -6.94 -6.47
N LYS A 43 11.98 -7.68 -5.41
CA LYS A 43 10.88 -7.39 -4.52
C LYS A 43 11.23 -6.04 -3.89
N GLU A 44 10.99 -4.97 -4.64
CA GLU A 44 10.62 -3.74 -4.00
C GLU A 44 9.62 -4.15 -2.93
N LYS A 45 9.93 -3.86 -1.69
CA LYS A 45 9.01 -4.06 -0.59
C LYS A 45 7.72 -3.40 -1.03
N ALA A 46 6.82 -4.19 -1.63
CA ALA A 46 5.56 -3.70 -2.14
C ALA A 46 4.91 -3.03 -0.96
N ALA A 47 4.85 -1.71 -1.00
CA ALA A 47 4.24 -0.92 0.06
C ALA A 47 2.85 -1.51 0.23
N LYS A 48 2.57 -1.99 1.44
CA LYS A 48 1.37 -2.77 1.71
C LYS A 48 0.16 -1.94 1.32
N GLU A 49 -0.60 -2.43 0.36
CA GLU A 49 -1.81 -1.74 -0.10
C GLU A 49 -2.76 -1.55 1.09
N ALA A 50 -3.16 -0.32 1.30
CA ALA A 50 -4.06 0.07 2.36
C ALA A 50 -5.39 0.57 1.77
N ARG A 51 -6.46 0.37 2.52
CA ARG A 51 -7.80 0.80 2.16
C ARG A 51 -8.34 1.78 3.19
N TRP A 52 -8.92 2.86 2.71
CA TRP A 52 -9.64 3.82 3.53
C TRP A 52 -10.99 4.14 2.90
N ASP A 53 -12.07 3.97 3.63
CA ASP A 53 -13.42 4.27 3.16
C ASP A 53 -14.13 5.27 4.08
N GLY A 54 -14.88 6.16 3.48
CA GLY A 54 -15.58 7.19 4.24
C GLY A 54 -16.32 8.18 3.37
N ILE A 55 -16.58 9.33 3.96
CA ILE A 55 -17.24 10.46 3.33
C ILE A 55 -16.24 11.60 3.19
N ILE A 56 -16.20 12.22 2.03
CA ILE A 56 -15.35 13.38 1.78
C ILE A 56 -15.89 14.56 2.59
N THR A 57 -15.06 15.11 3.45
CA THR A 57 -15.34 16.32 4.22
C THR A 57 -14.80 17.56 3.54
N ARG A 58 -13.71 17.42 2.80
CA ARG A 58 -13.10 18.50 2.03
C ARG A 58 -12.33 17.97 0.83
N ASN A 59 -12.52 18.63 -0.30
CA ASN A 59 -11.76 18.41 -1.52
C ASN A 59 -10.89 19.64 -1.81
N SER A 60 -9.57 19.51 -1.68
CA SER A 60 -8.60 20.58 -1.94
C SER A 60 -7.84 20.27 -3.22
N LYS A 61 -8.38 20.75 -4.34
CA LYS A 61 -7.78 20.54 -5.67
C LYS A 61 -6.40 21.16 -5.81
N ASP A 62 -6.19 22.33 -5.23
CA ASP A 62 -4.91 23.06 -5.27
C ASP A 62 -3.78 22.29 -4.59
N LYS A 63 -4.11 21.53 -3.57
CA LYS A 63 -3.15 20.71 -2.80
C LYS A 63 -3.15 19.24 -3.21
N SER A 64 -4.01 18.85 -4.16
CA SER A 64 -4.20 17.46 -4.56
C SER A 64 -4.46 16.53 -3.37
N THR A 65 -5.36 16.97 -2.48
CA THR A 65 -5.73 16.24 -1.26
C THR A 65 -7.22 16.15 -1.06
N LEU A 66 -7.66 15.03 -0.49
CA LEU A 66 -9.01 14.79 -0.01
C LEU A 66 -8.99 14.54 1.49
N SER A 67 -9.82 15.23 2.25
CA SER A 67 -10.10 14.84 3.63
C SER A 67 -11.28 13.86 3.64
N VAL A 68 -11.05 12.66 4.12
CA VAL A 68 -12.06 11.59 4.17
C VAL A 68 -12.25 11.14 5.60
N ARG A 69 -13.47 11.29 6.09
CA ARG A 69 -13.88 10.85 7.42
C ARG A 69 -14.47 9.45 7.36
N GLN A 70 -13.90 8.55 8.11
CA GLN A 70 -14.40 7.18 8.22
C GLN A 70 -15.73 7.16 8.99
N ARG A 71 -16.71 6.44 8.45
CA ARG A 71 -18.06 6.41 9.05
C ARG A 71 -18.14 5.67 10.38
N SER A 72 -17.29 4.66 10.56
CA SER A 72 -17.32 3.81 11.76
C SER A 72 -16.64 4.43 12.97
N SER A 73 -15.59 5.23 12.75
CA SER A 73 -14.74 5.76 13.81
C SER A 73 -14.73 7.28 13.93
N ASN A 74 -15.38 7.98 12.99
CA ASN A 74 -15.31 9.45 12.84
C ASN A 74 -13.88 10.00 12.66
N VAL A 75 -12.91 9.15 12.45
CA VAL A 75 -11.53 9.58 12.19
C VAL A 75 -11.43 10.15 10.78
N GLU A 76 -10.87 11.34 10.68
CA GLU A 76 -10.58 12.01 9.41
C GLU A 76 -9.13 11.78 9.01
N LYS A 77 -8.93 11.47 7.74
CA LYS A 77 -7.60 11.28 7.16
C LYS A 77 -7.46 12.11 5.89
N THR A 78 -6.32 12.72 5.73
CA THR A 78 -5.92 13.37 4.49
C THR A 78 -5.38 12.34 3.52
N ILE A 79 -5.97 12.29 2.34
CA ILE A 79 -5.61 11.40 1.25
C ILE A 79 -4.92 12.24 0.18
N HIS A 80 -3.70 11.92 -0.16
CA HIS A 80 -2.97 12.54 -1.26
C HIS A 80 -3.26 11.81 -2.56
N TYR A 81 -3.44 12.55 -3.63
CA TYR A 81 -3.61 11.99 -4.97
C TYR A 81 -2.75 12.76 -5.98
N ASP A 82 -2.45 12.15 -7.07
CA ASP A 82 -1.66 12.71 -8.15
C ASP A 82 -2.25 12.36 -9.53
N SER A 83 -1.50 12.67 -10.59
CA SER A 83 -1.92 12.38 -11.96
C SER A 83 -2.01 10.89 -12.27
N SER A 84 -1.36 10.03 -11.49
CA SER A 84 -1.41 8.57 -11.63
C SER A 84 -2.60 7.94 -10.90
N THR A 85 -3.26 8.70 -10.03
CA THR A 85 -4.43 8.21 -9.28
C THR A 85 -5.60 7.96 -10.24
N GLN A 86 -6.15 6.77 -10.19
CA GLN A 86 -7.33 6.41 -10.98
C GLN A 86 -8.60 6.81 -10.23
N TRP A 87 -9.55 7.35 -10.98
CA TRP A 87 -10.85 7.75 -10.47
C TRP A 87 -11.95 6.94 -11.13
N ILE A 88 -12.75 6.28 -10.33
CA ILE A 88 -13.88 5.50 -10.83
C ILE A 88 -15.15 5.81 -10.03
N SER A 89 -16.29 5.58 -10.62
CA SER A 89 -17.58 5.50 -9.92
C SER A 89 -18.11 4.07 -9.97
N GLN A 90 -18.69 3.65 -8.88
CA GLN A 90 -19.32 2.33 -8.78
C GLN A 90 -20.69 2.47 -8.11
N GLU A 91 -21.71 1.95 -8.76
CA GLU A 91 -23.05 1.87 -8.19
C GLU A 91 -23.09 0.82 -7.07
N HIS A 92 -23.91 1.11 -6.08
CA HIS A 92 -24.16 0.16 -4.99
C HIS A 92 -24.80 -1.11 -5.57
N LEU A 93 -24.25 -2.27 -5.22
CA LEU A 93 -24.67 -3.60 -5.68
C LEU A 93 -24.37 -3.92 -7.16
N SER A 94 -23.79 -3.00 -7.91
CA SER A 94 -23.34 -3.27 -9.28
C SER A 94 -21.84 -3.52 -9.32
N ARG A 95 -21.41 -4.44 -10.19
CA ARG A 95 -20.00 -4.63 -10.51
C ARG A 95 -19.50 -3.65 -11.58
N ASN A 96 -20.43 -2.86 -12.13
CA ASN A 96 -20.10 -1.91 -13.17
C ASN A 96 -19.35 -0.72 -12.58
N THR A 97 -18.18 -0.47 -13.13
CA THR A 97 -17.36 0.69 -12.82
C THR A 97 -17.26 1.59 -14.04
N LYS A 98 -17.31 2.90 -13.82
CA LYS A 98 -17.08 3.90 -14.86
C LYS A 98 -15.90 4.77 -14.46
N MET A 99 -15.02 5.05 -15.42
CA MET A 99 -13.98 6.05 -15.25
C MET A 99 -14.62 7.43 -15.09
N ILE A 100 -14.16 8.18 -14.12
CA ILE A 100 -14.62 9.54 -13.85
C ILE A 100 -13.42 10.48 -13.67
N ASP A 101 -13.67 11.77 -13.66
CA ASP A 101 -12.67 12.77 -13.34
C ASP A 101 -12.71 13.16 -11.86
N ALA A 102 -11.58 13.65 -11.34
CA ALA A 102 -11.50 14.17 -9.98
C ALA A 102 -12.53 15.29 -9.71
N SER A 103 -12.94 16.03 -10.75
CA SER A 103 -13.94 17.08 -10.67
C SER A 103 -15.36 16.59 -10.37
N GLN A 104 -15.63 15.31 -10.64
CA GLN A 104 -16.94 14.68 -10.39
C GLN A 104 -17.11 14.21 -8.95
N VAL A 105 -16.06 14.32 -8.16
CA VAL A 105 -16.06 13.96 -6.75
C VAL A 105 -16.18 15.24 -5.92
N LYS A 106 -17.19 15.29 -5.05
CA LYS A 106 -17.55 16.47 -4.25
C LYS A 106 -17.54 16.15 -2.76
N ASP A 107 -17.53 17.20 -1.97
CA ASP A 107 -17.73 17.09 -0.52
C ASP A 107 -19.08 16.41 -0.23
N GLY A 108 -19.09 15.49 0.71
CA GLY A 108 -20.26 14.67 1.04
C GLY A 108 -20.37 13.35 0.28
N ASP A 109 -19.58 13.16 -0.78
CA ASP A 109 -19.57 11.90 -1.52
C ASP A 109 -18.92 10.78 -0.70
N ARG A 110 -19.50 9.60 -0.83
CA ARG A 110 -18.88 8.38 -0.27
C ARG A 110 -17.82 7.86 -1.22
N VAL A 111 -16.63 7.62 -0.68
CA VAL A 111 -15.51 7.09 -1.46
C VAL A 111 -14.83 5.93 -0.76
N ILE A 112 -14.21 5.09 -1.57
CA ILE A 112 -13.26 4.08 -1.14
C ILE A 112 -11.92 4.44 -1.80
N CYS A 113 -10.90 4.67 -0.98
CA CYS A 113 -9.56 4.96 -1.43
C CYS A 113 -8.68 3.75 -1.20
N LEU A 114 -7.97 3.32 -2.25
CA LEU A 114 -6.91 2.32 -2.19
C LEU A 114 -5.60 3.03 -2.44
N GLY A 115 -4.57 2.65 -1.73
CA GLY A 115 -3.27 3.28 -1.85
C GLY A 115 -2.25 2.73 -0.88
N THR A 116 -1.19 3.47 -0.69
CA THR A 116 -0.08 3.09 0.18
C THR A 116 0.26 4.21 1.14
N TYR A 117 0.89 3.85 2.25
CA TYR A 117 1.47 4.82 3.16
C TYR A 117 2.93 5.06 2.78
N ASP A 118 3.35 6.31 2.80
CA ASP A 118 4.74 6.67 2.66
C ASP A 118 5.51 6.56 4.00
N GLU A 119 6.78 6.89 3.98
CA GLU A 119 7.65 6.85 5.17
C GLU A 119 7.20 7.83 6.25
N LYS A 120 6.48 8.88 5.89
CA LYS A 120 5.93 9.89 6.79
C LYS A 120 4.57 9.49 7.38
N GLY A 121 4.00 8.37 6.91
CA GLY A 121 2.67 7.92 7.30
C GLY A 121 1.53 8.65 6.56
N GLU A 122 1.83 9.36 5.47
CA GLU A 122 0.83 9.98 4.61
C GLU A 122 0.24 8.95 3.65
N PHE A 123 -1.06 9.03 3.42
CA PHE A 123 -1.75 8.09 2.55
C PHE A 123 -1.79 8.63 1.12
N HIS A 124 -1.20 7.88 0.20
CA HIS A 124 -1.20 8.18 -1.23
C HIS A 124 -2.14 7.23 -1.96
N ALA A 125 -3.19 7.80 -2.55
CA ALA A 125 -4.20 7.02 -3.25
C ALA A 125 -3.74 6.65 -4.65
N THR A 126 -3.84 5.36 -4.98
CA THR A 126 -3.67 4.84 -6.34
C THR A 126 -5.02 4.74 -7.06
N LEU A 127 -6.08 4.49 -6.30
CA LEU A 127 -7.44 4.40 -6.81
C LEU A 127 -8.42 5.07 -5.85
N ILE A 128 -9.31 5.90 -6.38
CA ILE A 128 -10.42 6.50 -5.64
C ILE A 128 -11.73 6.10 -6.32
N SER A 129 -12.54 5.36 -5.61
CA SER A 129 -13.85 4.89 -6.08
C SER A 129 -14.97 5.67 -5.41
N LYS A 130 -15.69 6.48 -6.19
CA LYS A 130 -16.92 7.12 -5.74
C LYS A 130 -18.06 6.10 -5.70
N ARG A 131 -18.70 6.00 -4.56
CA ARG A 131 -19.87 5.11 -4.38
C ARG A 131 -21.15 5.89 -4.61
N LEU A 132 -21.88 5.48 -5.64
CA LEU A 132 -23.18 6.05 -5.90
C LEU A 132 -24.20 5.31 -5.02
N SER A 133 -24.84 6.06 -4.11
CA SER A 133 -26.05 5.58 -3.42
C SER A 133 -27.25 5.80 -4.33
N LYS A 134 -28.09 4.77 -4.44
CA LYS A 134 -29.44 4.95 -4.97
C LYS A 134 -30.26 5.71 -3.97
#